data_a2196fa679779e4b9b0946088c3a2abe
#
_entry.id   a2196fa679779e4b9b0946088c3a2abe
#
_cell.length_a   1.000
_cell.length_b   1.000
_cell.length_c   1.000
_cell.angle_alpha   90.00
_cell.angle_beta   90.00
_cell.angle_gamma   90.00
#
_symmetry.space_group_name_H-M   'P 1'
#
loop_
_entity.id
_entity.type
_entity.pdbx_description
1 polymer ?
#
loop_
_entity_poly.entity_id
_entity_poly.type
_entity_poly.pdbx_seq_one_letter_code
_entity_poly.pdbx_strand_id
1 'polypeptide(L)'
;MSKTSTLRVPSYRRHKPTGQAVVTISGRDLYLGKWNTAASRNEYDRLIAEFLANGRRLQSDADGTVVEVLNAYRKFAENYYRKDGRVTSEYGLIKDALKLVRELYGRTTANEFGPLALKAVRQRMIDKGWSRRTINQSIGRIRRCFKWAVENELVRPDMYHGLMAVSGLRKGRSEAREPDRVQPVDDATVQATLPHLTPVVADMIRFQRITGCRPQE
;
A
#
# COMPACT_ATOMS: atom_id res chain seq x y z
N MET A 1 28.31 -6.73 -27.73
CA MET A 1 27.13 -7.06 -28.56
C MET A 1 26.05 -7.63 -27.63
N SER A 2 25.08 -6.80 -27.24
CA SER A 2 23.97 -7.21 -26.37
C SER A 2 22.97 -8.05 -27.19
N LYS A 3 22.76 -9.31 -26.80
CA LYS A 3 21.75 -10.17 -27.41
C LYS A 3 20.37 -9.61 -27.02
N THR A 4 19.71 -8.96 -27.97
CA THR A 4 18.30 -8.60 -27.87
C THR A 4 17.50 -9.92 -27.78
N SER A 5 17.11 -10.29 -26.56
CA SER A 5 16.22 -11.41 -26.31
C SER A 5 14.87 -11.06 -26.92
N THR A 6 14.59 -11.57 -28.10
CA THR A 6 13.24 -11.56 -28.70
C THR A 6 12.31 -12.33 -27.76
N LEU A 7 11.53 -11.60 -27.01
CA LEU A 7 10.59 -12.11 -26.04
C LEU A 7 9.48 -12.89 -26.79
N ARG A 8 9.64 -14.19 -26.92
CA ARG A 8 8.71 -15.09 -27.62
C ARG A 8 7.37 -15.18 -26.88
N VAL A 9 6.26 -15.21 -27.64
CA VAL A 9 4.94 -15.56 -27.13
C VAL A 9 4.94 -17.06 -26.77
N PRO A 10 4.40 -17.46 -25.59
CA PRO A 10 4.31 -18.88 -25.22
C PRO A 10 3.54 -19.68 -26.26
N SER A 11 4.06 -20.86 -26.65
CA SER A 11 3.51 -21.64 -27.77
C SER A 11 2.38 -22.58 -27.33
N TYR A 12 1.33 -22.69 -28.19
CA TYR A 12 0.29 -23.70 -28.09
C TYR A 12 0.87 -25.08 -28.47
N ARG A 13 0.81 -26.07 -27.59
CA ARG A 13 1.40 -27.40 -27.82
C ARG A 13 0.50 -28.51 -27.29
N ARG A 14 0.71 -29.73 -27.76
CA ARG A 14 0.02 -30.93 -27.30
C ARG A 14 0.78 -31.57 -26.15
N HIS A 15 0.11 -31.84 -25.06
CA HIS A 15 0.64 -32.69 -23.98
C HIS A 15 0.46 -34.15 -24.36
N LYS A 16 1.57 -34.81 -24.72
CA LYS A 16 1.54 -36.18 -25.27
C LYS A 16 0.85 -37.19 -24.36
N PRO A 17 1.08 -37.22 -23.02
CA PRO A 17 0.46 -38.22 -22.15
C PRO A 17 -1.06 -38.11 -22.03
N THR A 18 -1.59 -36.90 -21.99
CA THR A 18 -3.06 -36.67 -21.78
C THR A 18 -3.83 -36.33 -23.06
N GLY A 19 -3.11 -36.04 -24.16
CA GLY A 19 -3.75 -35.61 -25.39
C GLY A 19 -4.39 -34.21 -25.34
N GLN A 20 -4.14 -33.45 -24.30
CA GLN A 20 -4.68 -32.11 -24.10
C GLN A 20 -3.78 -31.02 -24.74
N ALA A 21 -4.40 -29.90 -25.08
CA ALA A 21 -3.68 -28.69 -25.41
C ALA A 21 -3.05 -28.10 -24.14
N VAL A 22 -1.84 -27.60 -24.23
CA VAL A 22 -1.11 -26.99 -23.12
C VAL A 22 -0.30 -25.78 -23.59
N VAL A 23 -0.21 -24.78 -22.74
CA VAL A 23 0.71 -23.65 -22.89
C VAL A 23 1.51 -23.51 -21.61
N THR A 24 2.83 -23.29 -21.72
CA THR A 24 3.70 -23.07 -20.56
C THR A 24 3.94 -21.58 -20.42
N ILE A 25 3.49 -20.98 -19.30
CA ILE A 25 3.69 -19.59 -19.00
C ILE A 25 4.34 -19.48 -17.60
N SER A 26 5.42 -18.72 -17.49
CA SER A 26 6.17 -18.54 -16.23
C SER A 26 6.57 -19.87 -15.56
N GLY A 27 6.89 -20.91 -16.37
CA GLY A 27 7.30 -22.22 -15.88
C GLY A 27 6.16 -23.15 -15.44
N ARG A 28 4.87 -22.74 -15.60
CA ARG A 28 3.69 -23.55 -15.30
C ARG A 28 2.99 -23.99 -16.56
N ASP A 29 2.57 -25.26 -16.59
CA ASP A 29 1.77 -25.82 -17.68
C ASP A 29 0.28 -25.59 -17.39
N LEU A 30 -0.38 -24.87 -18.30
CA LEU A 30 -1.83 -24.60 -18.27
C LEU A 30 -2.51 -25.48 -19.31
N TYR A 31 -3.44 -26.32 -18.88
CA TYR A 31 -4.19 -27.23 -19.72
C TYR A 31 -5.44 -26.55 -20.27
N LEU A 32 -5.58 -26.52 -21.59
CA LEU A 32 -6.61 -25.77 -22.33
C LEU A 32 -7.75 -26.67 -22.85
N GLY A 33 -7.79 -27.91 -22.41
CA GLY A 33 -8.76 -28.90 -22.88
C GLY A 33 -8.24 -29.76 -24.04
N LYS A 34 -9.13 -30.39 -24.80
CA LYS A 34 -8.76 -31.32 -25.85
C LYS A 34 -7.96 -30.64 -26.96
N TRP A 35 -6.86 -31.26 -27.36
CA TRP A 35 -5.98 -30.74 -28.41
C TRP A 35 -6.70 -30.41 -29.71
N ASN A 36 -6.38 -29.25 -30.29
CA ASN A 36 -6.82 -28.79 -31.61
C ASN A 36 -8.34 -28.61 -31.77
N THR A 37 -9.07 -28.38 -30.66
CA THR A 37 -10.47 -27.96 -30.72
C THR A 37 -10.59 -26.43 -30.79
N ALA A 38 -11.70 -25.92 -31.33
CA ALA A 38 -11.97 -24.48 -31.34
C ALA A 38 -11.97 -23.89 -29.91
N ALA A 39 -12.55 -24.60 -28.95
CA ALA A 39 -12.57 -24.19 -27.55
C ALA A 39 -11.15 -24.03 -26.96
N SER A 40 -10.24 -24.99 -27.23
CA SER A 40 -8.87 -24.91 -26.70
C SER A 40 -8.02 -23.84 -27.39
N ARG A 41 -8.30 -23.51 -28.64
CA ARG A 41 -7.65 -22.39 -29.34
C ARG A 41 -8.15 -21.04 -28.86
N ASN A 42 -9.45 -20.87 -28.68
CA ASN A 42 -10.03 -19.65 -28.14
C ASN A 42 -9.51 -19.38 -26.71
N GLU A 43 -9.38 -20.43 -25.89
CA GLU A 43 -8.83 -20.30 -24.55
C GLU A 43 -7.34 -19.94 -24.56
N TYR A 44 -6.57 -20.48 -25.49
CA TYR A 44 -5.19 -20.08 -25.72
C TYR A 44 -5.10 -18.60 -26.11
N ASP A 45 -5.90 -18.15 -27.08
CA ASP A 45 -5.89 -16.78 -27.56
C ASP A 45 -6.29 -15.81 -26.44
N ARG A 46 -7.30 -16.17 -25.62
CA ARG A 46 -7.72 -15.41 -24.44
C ARG A 46 -6.58 -15.26 -23.43
N LEU A 47 -5.93 -16.37 -23.06
CA LEU A 47 -4.83 -16.38 -22.09
C LEU A 47 -3.60 -15.61 -22.58
N ILE A 48 -3.27 -15.72 -23.87
CA ILE A 48 -2.15 -14.98 -24.46
C ILE A 48 -2.46 -13.48 -24.52
N ALA A 49 -3.69 -13.09 -24.89
CA ALA A 49 -4.11 -11.70 -24.89
C ALA A 49 -4.01 -11.09 -23.47
N GLU A 50 -4.52 -11.80 -22.46
CA GLU A 50 -4.43 -11.42 -21.06
C GLU A 50 -2.97 -11.33 -20.58
N PHE A 51 -2.15 -12.33 -20.90
CA PHE A 51 -0.73 -12.33 -20.58
C PHE A 51 0.03 -11.13 -21.17
N LEU A 52 -0.25 -10.79 -22.42
CA LEU A 52 0.39 -9.65 -23.09
C LEU A 52 -0.12 -8.31 -22.55
N ALA A 53 -1.43 -8.19 -22.32
CA ALA A 53 -2.05 -6.99 -21.75
C ALA A 53 -1.53 -6.68 -20.34
N ASN A 54 -1.27 -7.73 -19.53
CA ASN A 54 -0.76 -7.61 -18.16
C ASN A 54 0.77 -7.57 -18.09
N GLY A 55 1.44 -7.06 -19.12
CA GLY A 55 2.89 -6.93 -19.14
C GLY A 55 3.63 -8.26 -19.03
N ARG A 56 3.04 -9.33 -19.63
CA ARG A 56 3.56 -10.72 -19.63
C ARG A 56 3.54 -11.39 -18.26
N ARG A 57 2.52 -11.07 -17.48
CA ARG A 57 2.17 -11.80 -16.26
C ARG A 57 0.80 -12.40 -16.44
N LEU A 58 0.65 -13.71 -16.15
CA LEU A 58 -0.68 -14.24 -15.93
C LEU A 58 -1.20 -13.71 -14.60
N GLN A 59 -2.48 -13.39 -14.54
CA GLN A 59 -3.20 -13.43 -13.28
C GLN A 59 -3.06 -14.86 -12.76
N SER A 60 -2.14 -15.07 -11.84
CA SER A 60 -2.05 -16.36 -11.18
C SER A 60 -3.14 -16.38 -10.11
N ASP A 61 -3.93 -17.45 -10.07
CA ASP A 61 -4.63 -17.91 -8.85
C ASP A 61 -3.61 -18.28 -7.73
N ALA A 62 -2.32 -18.12 -7.98
CA ALA A 62 -1.28 -18.25 -6.98
C ALA A 62 -1.27 -16.95 -6.19
N ASP A 63 -2.01 -16.97 -5.12
CA ASP A 63 -2.05 -15.96 -4.08
C ASP A 63 -0.64 -15.48 -3.73
N GLY A 64 -0.24 -14.32 -4.24
CA GLY A 64 1.01 -13.68 -3.87
C GLY A 64 1.04 -13.45 -2.36
N THR A 65 2.23 -13.46 -1.79
CA THR A 65 2.42 -13.19 -0.35
C THR A 65 2.23 -11.70 -0.03
N VAL A 66 1.88 -11.43 1.22
CA VAL A 66 1.77 -10.05 1.71
C VAL A 66 3.06 -9.27 1.43
N VAL A 67 4.26 -9.85 1.64
CA VAL A 67 5.53 -9.14 1.41
C VAL A 67 5.74 -8.76 -0.06
N GLU A 68 5.26 -9.56 -1.00
CA GLU A 68 5.34 -9.24 -2.44
C GLU A 68 4.46 -8.04 -2.78
N VAL A 69 3.22 -8.01 -2.26
CA VAL A 69 2.31 -6.87 -2.40
C VAL A 69 2.92 -5.60 -1.79
N LEU A 70 3.44 -5.69 -0.56
CA LEU A 70 4.06 -4.54 0.11
C LEU A 70 5.28 -4.01 -0.64
N ASN A 71 6.11 -4.90 -1.21
CA ASN A 71 7.29 -4.51 -2.00
C ASN A 71 6.89 -3.85 -3.33
N ALA A 72 5.87 -4.37 -4.00
CA ALA A 72 5.35 -3.77 -5.22
C ALA A 72 4.79 -2.35 -4.95
N TYR A 73 3.95 -2.22 -3.91
CA TYR A 73 3.42 -0.92 -3.50
C TYR A 73 4.51 0.06 -3.07
N ARG A 74 5.54 -0.39 -2.35
CA ARG A 74 6.64 0.47 -1.93
C ARG A 74 7.38 1.09 -3.12
N LYS A 75 7.65 0.30 -4.18
CA LYS A 75 8.25 0.80 -5.43
C LYS A 75 7.37 1.85 -6.12
N PHE A 76 6.07 1.59 -6.18
CA PHE A 76 5.10 2.56 -6.69
C PHE A 76 5.10 3.84 -5.84
N ALA A 77 4.98 3.72 -4.52
CA ALA A 77 4.88 4.85 -3.60
C ALA A 77 6.12 5.75 -3.61
N GLU A 78 7.32 5.18 -3.78
CA GLU A 78 8.58 5.92 -3.88
C GLU A 78 8.61 6.88 -5.07
N ASN A 79 7.97 6.49 -6.17
CA ASN A 79 7.85 7.32 -7.37
C ASN A 79 6.65 8.27 -7.32
N TYR A 80 5.55 7.84 -6.70
CA TYR A 80 4.29 8.59 -6.63
C TYR A 80 4.34 9.74 -5.62
N TYR A 81 4.89 9.49 -4.40
CA TYR A 81 4.93 10.49 -3.32
C TYR A 81 6.18 11.38 -3.43
N ARG A 82 6.27 12.14 -4.51
CA ARG A 82 7.33 13.13 -4.76
C ARG A 82 6.76 14.53 -4.92
N LYS A 83 7.52 15.52 -4.47
CA LYS A 83 7.28 16.93 -4.71
C LYS A 83 8.63 17.57 -5.06
N ASP A 84 8.68 18.33 -6.15
CA ASP A 84 9.88 19.04 -6.63
C ASP A 84 11.11 18.09 -6.73
N GLY A 85 10.91 16.87 -7.28
CA GLY A 85 11.94 15.86 -7.46
C GLY A 85 12.38 15.13 -6.18
N ARG A 86 11.89 15.54 -4.98
CA ARG A 86 12.24 14.93 -3.68
C ARG A 86 11.11 14.05 -3.16
N VAL A 87 11.48 12.96 -2.52
CA VAL A 87 10.52 12.06 -1.85
C VAL A 87 9.95 12.77 -0.64
N THR A 88 8.62 12.75 -0.50
CA THR A 88 7.92 13.40 0.61
C THR A 88 7.99 12.57 1.90
N SER A 89 7.74 13.21 3.06
CA SER A 89 7.67 12.54 4.37
C SER A 89 6.59 11.45 4.43
N GLU A 90 5.53 11.55 3.60
CA GLU A 90 4.47 10.54 3.53
C GLU A 90 5.01 9.15 3.16
N TYR A 91 6.01 9.07 2.28
CA TYR A 91 6.66 7.80 1.94
C TYR A 91 7.34 7.16 3.16
N GLY A 92 7.99 7.95 4.02
CA GLY A 92 8.55 7.47 5.28
C GLY A 92 7.47 6.85 6.18
N LEU A 93 6.36 7.58 6.37
CA LEU A 93 5.23 7.12 7.18
C LEU A 93 4.54 5.86 6.59
N ILE A 94 4.50 5.72 5.27
CA ILE A 94 4.05 4.50 4.60
C ILE A 94 4.98 3.33 4.95
N LYS A 95 6.30 3.50 4.84
CA LYS A 95 7.27 2.45 5.18
C LYS A 95 7.11 1.97 6.61
N ASP A 96 6.94 2.88 7.56
CA ASP A 96 6.78 2.55 8.98
C ASP A 96 5.50 1.75 9.24
N ALA A 97 4.38 2.13 8.61
CA ALA A 97 3.13 1.39 8.71
C ALA A 97 3.23 -0.01 8.10
N LEU A 98 3.83 -0.13 6.91
CA LEU A 98 3.99 -1.40 6.19
C LEU A 98 5.01 -2.33 6.85
N LYS A 99 6.00 -1.79 7.60
CA LYS A 99 6.97 -2.58 8.34
C LYS A 99 6.29 -3.53 9.32
N LEU A 100 5.29 -3.05 10.08
CA LEU A 100 4.55 -3.88 11.03
C LEU A 100 3.71 -4.96 10.35
N VAL A 101 3.12 -4.66 9.20
CA VAL A 101 2.41 -5.67 8.39
C VAL A 101 3.35 -6.76 7.94
N ARG A 102 4.54 -6.39 7.45
CA ARG A 102 5.57 -7.33 7.02
C ARG A 102 6.08 -8.20 8.16
N GLU A 103 6.32 -7.61 9.34
CA GLU A 103 6.81 -8.32 10.52
C GLU A 103 5.83 -9.43 10.97
N LEU A 104 4.53 -9.14 10.95
CA LEU A 104 3.51 -10.07 11.44
C LEU A 104 2.98 -11.03 10.37
N TYR A 105 2.81 -10.55 9.14
CA TYR A 105 2.08 -11.27 8.08
C TYR A 105 2.83 -11.35 6.76
N GLY A 106 4.11 -10.99 6.69
CA GLY A 106 4.84 -10.92 5.42
C GLY A 106 4.84 -12.23 4.62
N ARG A 107 4.80 -13.38 5.28
CA ARG A 107 4.83 -14.71 4.65
C ARG A 107 3.45 -15.32 4.39
N THR A 108 2.39 -14.70 4.87
CA THR A 108 1.03 -15.17 4.62
C THR A 108 0.56 -14.78 3.22
N THR A 109 -0.41 -15.51 2.72
CA THR A 109 -1.09 -15.22 1.47
C THR A 109 -1.77 -13.85 1.53
N ALA A 110 -1.60 -13.01 0.51
CA ALA A 110 -2.14 -11.66 0.53
C ALA A 110 -3.68 -11.63 0.59
N ASN A 111 -4.34 -12.61 -0.04
CA ASN A 111 -5.80 -12.74 0.00
C ASN A 111 -6.35 -13.20 1.36
N GLU A 112 -5.49 -13.72 2.25
CA GLU A 112 -5.85 -14.11 3.63
C GLU A 112 -5.63 -12.98 4.64
N PHE A 113 -5.03 -11.87 4.23
CA PHE A 113 -4.82 -10.71 5.10
C PHE A 113 -6.13 -9.96 5.35
N GLY A 114 -6.96 -10.53 6.21
CA GLY A 114 -8.31 -10.05 6.49
C GLY A 114 -8.41 -9.03 7.64
N PRO A 115 -9.66 -8.71 8.07
CA PRO A 115 -9.93 -7.75 9.14
C PRO A 115 -9.26 -8.08 10.48
N LEU A 116 -9.16 -9.35 10.83
CA LEU A 116 -8.51 -9.79 12.07
C LEU A 116 -7.01 -9.55 12.04
N ALA A 117 -6.35 -9.82 10.90
CA ALA A 117 -4.94 -9.51 10.71
C ALA A 117 -4.67 -8.00 10.82
N LEU A 118 -5.52 -7.16 10.20
CA LEU A 118 -5.41 -5.71 10.33
C LEU A 118 -5.60 -5.23 11.77
N LYS A 119 -6.53 -5.84 12.54
CA LYS A 119 -6.70 -5.55 13.96
C LYS A 119 -5.48 -5.97 14.79
N ALA A 120 -4.85 -7.10 14.48
CA ALA A 120 -3.62 -7.53 15.16
C ALA A 120 -2.44 -6.55 14.88
N VAL A 121 -2.29 -6.08 13.62
CA VAL A 121 -1.32 -5.02 13.30
C VAL A 121 -1.63 -3.74 14.09
N ARG A 122 -2.89 -3.36 14.20
CA ARG A 122 -3.33 -2.21 15.00
C ARG A 122 -2.99 -2.38 16.48
N GLN A 123 -3.21 -3.56 17.05
CA GLN A 123 -2.85 -3.86 18.43
C GLN A 123 -1.34 -3.73 18.63
N ARG A 124 -0.54 -4.25 17.70
CA ARG A 124 0.92 -4.08 17.76
C ARG A 124 1.37 -2.61 17.74
N MET A 125 0.62 -1.72 17.07
CA MET A 125 0.90 -0.27 17.12
C MET A 125 0.56 0.30 18.51
N ILE A 126 -0.53 -0.17 19.15
CA ILE A 126 -0.89 0.22 20.52
C ILE A 126 0.20 -0.21 21.50
N ASP A 127 0.64 -1.47 21.42
CA ASP A 127 1.69 -2.03 22.28
C ASP A 127 3.02 -1.28 22.15
N LYS A 128 3.29 -0.72 20.97
CA LYS A 128 4.45 0.17 20.73
C LYS A 128 4.25 1.61 21.25
N GLY A 129 3.14 1.91 21.89
CA GLY A 129 2.85 3.22 22.46
C GLY A 129 2.52 4.31 21.44
N TRP A 130 2.11 3.95 20.21
CA TRP A 130 1.72 4.94 19.22
C TRP A 130 0.44 5.67 19.64
N SER A 131 0.33 6.94 19.28
CA SER A 131 -0.90 7.69 19.55
C SER A 131 -2.04 7.17 18.68
N ARG A 132 -3.28 7.24 19.20
CA ARG A 132 -4.50 6.87 18.48
C ARG A 132 -4.59 7.52 17.09
N ARG A 133 -4.23 8.79 16.98
CA ARG A 133 -4.22 9.53 15.71
C ARG A 133 -3.22 8.91 14.72
N THR A 134 -2.00 8.64 15.16
CA THR A 134 -0.96 8.00 14.35
C THR A 134 -1.38 6.60 13.91
N ILE A 135 -1.99 5.81 14.81
CA ILE A 135 -2.51 4.48 14.50
C ILE A 135 -3.57 4.54 13.40
N ASN A 136 -4.58 5.40 13.56
CA ASN A 136 -5.66 5.53 12.58
C ASN A 136 -5.13 5.96 11.20
N GLN A 137 -4.16 6.88 11.16
CA GLN A 137 -3.50 7.28 9.91
C GLN A 137 -2.72 6.13 9.27
N SER A 138 -1.99 5.35 10.08
CA SER A 138 -1.21 4.21 9.62
C SER A 138 -2.11 3.07 9.09
N ILE A 139 -3.23 2.79 9.74
CA ILE A 139 -4.26 1.87 9.22
C ILE A 139 -4.82 2.38 7.88
N GLY A 140 -5.03 3.68 7.73
CA GLY A 140 -5.41 4.30 6.46
C GLY A 140 -4.37 4.06 5.35
N ARG A 141 -3.07 4.17 5.67
CA ARG A 141 -1.98 3.88 4.73
C ARG A 141 -1.92 2.41 4.32
N ILE A 142 -2.13 1.49 5.26
CA ILE A 142 -2.21 0.06 4.97
C ILE A 142 -3.38 -0.22 4.02
N ARG A 143 -4.56 0.33 4.28
CA ARG A 143 -5.72 0.18 3.40
C ARG A 143 -5.45 0.72 1.99
N ARG A 144 -4.78 1.87 1.86
CA ARG A 144 -4.37 2.42 0.55
C ARG A 144 -3.44 1.48 -0.21
N CYS A 145 -2.51 0.82 0.48
CA CYS A 145 -1.65 -0.20 -0.11
C CYS A 145 -2.48 -1.34 -0.72
N PHE A 146 -3.43 -1.88 0.04
CA PHE A 146 -4.27 -2.97 -0.45
C PHE A 146 -5.32 -2.52 -1.49
N LYS A 147 -5.79 -1.26 -1.42
CA LYS A 147 -6.60 -0.67 -2.49
C LYS A 147 -5.83 -0.65 -3.81
N TRP A 148 -4.62 -0.14 -3.77
CA TRP A 148 -3.72 -0.15 -4.92
C TRP A 148 -3.44 -1.58 -5.42
N ALA A 149 -3.29 -2.54 -4.52
CA ALA A 149 -3.09 -3.93 -4.88
C ALA A 149 -4.30 -4.53 -5.61
N VAL A 150 -5.54 -4.16 -5.24
CA VAL A 150 -6.76 -4.52 -5.99
C VAL A 150 -6.77 -3.84 -7.36
N GLU A 151 -6.45 -2.55 -7.45
CA GLU A 151 -6.37 -1.81 -8.72
C GLU A 151 -5.35 -2.42 -9.70
N ASN A 152 -4.35 -3.14 -9.19
CA ASN A 152 -3.33 -3.85 -9.97
C ASN A 152 -3.54 -5.38 -9.98
N GLU A 153 -4.73 -5.86 -9.58
CA GLU A 153 -5.14 -7.26 -9.61
C GLU A 153 -4.18 -8.22 -8.86
N LEU A 154 -3.44 -7.70 -7.87
CA LEU A 154 -2.54 -8.47 -7.00
C LEU A 154 -3.28 -9.17 -5.87
N VAL A 155 -4.48 -8.69 -5.52
CA VAL A 155 -5.37 -9.24 -4.49
C VAL A 155 -6.83 -9.08 -4.91
N ARG A 156 -7.71 -9.92 -4.35
CA ARG A 156 -9.14 -9.89 -4.67
C ARG A 156 -9.86 -8.71 -4.03
N PRO A 157 -10.90 -8.16 -4.69
CA PRO A 157 -11.66 -7.02 -4.17
C PRO A 157 -12.34 -7.30 -2.82
N ASP A 158 -12.82 -8.52 -2.58
CA ASP A 158 -13.50 -8.93 -1.34
C ASP A 158 -12.60 -8.79 -0.12
N MET A 159 -11.31 -9.08 -0.24
CA MET A 159 -10.32 -8.88 0.81
C MET A 159 -10.25 -7.39 1.22
N TYR A 160 -10.14 -6.47 0.26
CA TYR A 160 -10.09 -5.05 0.55
C TYR A 160 -11.39 -4.54 1.21
N HIS A 161 -12.55 -5.00 0.75
CA HIS A 161 -13.83 -4.67 1.40
C HIS A 161 -13.84 -5.11 2.86
N GLY A 162 -13.31 -6.29 3.17
CA GLY A 162 -13.11 -6.75 4.54
C GLY A 162 -12.26 -5.79 5.38
N LEU A 163 -11.14 -5.28 4.83
CA LEU A 163 -10.30 -4.30 5.54
C LEU A 163 -11.02 -2.98 5.81
N MET A 164 -11.92 -2.55 4.93
CA MET A 164 -12.70 -1.33 5.12
C MET A 164 -13.70 -1.43 6.27
N ALA A 165 -14.17 -2.64 6.62
CA ALA A 165 -15.07 -2.88 7.75
C ALA A 165 -14.42 -2.63 9.12
N VAL A 166 -13.08 -2.56 9.22
CA VAL A 166 -12.39 -2.29 10.48
C VAL A 166 -12.51 -0.82 10.86
N SER A 167 -13.35 -0.46 11.80
CA SER A 167 -13.51 0.93 12.27
C SER A 167 -12.23 1.49 12.88
N GLY A 168 -12.03 2.82 12.79
CA GLY A 168 -10.95 3.53 13.48
C GLY A 168 -11.12 3.51 15.00
N LEU A 169 -10.01 3.69 15.70
CA LEU A 169 -10.02 3.85 17.16
C LEU A 169 -10.69 5.17 17.54
N ARG A 170 -11.60 5.12 18.52
CA ARG A 170 -12.29 6.30 19.08
C ARG A 170 -11.60 6.75 20.37
N LYS A 171 -11.61 8.06 20.62
CA LYS A 171 -11.06 8.66 21.85
C LYS A 171 -11.74 8.05 23.09
N GLY A 172 -10.93 7.69 24.09
CA GLY A 172 -11.41 7.11 25.36
C GLY A 172 -11.99 5.70 25.24
N ARG A 173 -11.87 5.04 24.05
CA ARG A 173 -12.40 3.67 23.83
C ARG A 173 -11.32 2.66 23.39
N SER A 174 -10.08 2.96 23.68
CA SER A 174 -8.94 2.07 23.39
C SER A 174 -7.77 2.40 24.32
N GLU A 175 -6.84 1.47 24.47
CA GLU A 175 -5.59 1.65 25.22
C GLU A 175 -4.53 2.47 24.46
N ALA A 176 -4.86 2.95 23.24
CA ALA A 176 -3.96 3.77 22.47
C ALA A 176 -3.69 5.10 23.18
N ARG A 177 -2.42 5.50 23.21
CA ARG A 177 -2.00 6.75 23.84
C ARG A 177 -2.72 7.95 23.22
N GLU A 178 -3.30 8.78 24.09
CA GLU A 178 -3.80 10.10 23.70
C GLU A 178 -2.71 11.12 24.09
N PRO A 179 -2.17 11.89 23.13
CA PRO A 179 -1.27 12.98 23.49
C PRO A 179 -2.02 14.08 24.23
N ASP A 180 -1.32 14.77 25.12
CA ASP A 180 -1.85 15.93 25.79
C ASP A 180 -2.31 16.97 24.77
N ARG A 181 -3.37 17.68 25.11
CA ARG A 181 -3.85 18.77 24.26
C ARG A 181 -2.82 19.90 24.29
N VAL A 182 -2.33 20.29 23.12
CA VAL A 182 -1.49 21.48 23.00
C VAL A 182 -2.26 22.68 23.54
N GLN A 183 -1.75 23.30 24.59
CA GLN A 183 -2.30 24.52 25.19
C GLN A 183 -1.72 25.74 24.45
N PRO A 184 -2.49 26.83 24.38
CA PRO A 184 -1.94 28.11 23.95
C PRO A 184 -0.79 28.51 24.86
N VAL A 185 0.22 29.16 24.31
CA VAL A 185 1.31 29.75 25.10
C VAL A 185 0.73 30.94 25.88
N ASP A 186 1.04 31.00 27.15
CA ASP A 186 0.58 32.11 28.02
C ASP A 186 1.21 33.44 27.61
N ASP A 187 0.58 34.53 28.02
CA ASP A 187 1.00 35.87 27.68
C ASP A 187 2.38 36.24 28.29
N ALA A 188 2.66 35.77 29.49
CA ALA A 188 3.92 36.05 30.15
C ALA A 188 5.10 35.43 29.40
N THR A 189 4.97 34.19 28.96
CA THR A 189 5.97 33.51 28.11
C THR A 189 6.19 34.25 26.80
N VAL A 190 5.10 34.69 26.12
CA VAL A 190 5.22 35.45 24.86
C VAL A 190 5.95 36.79 25.12
N GLN A 191 5.56 37.56 26.13
CA GLN A 191 6.20 38.83 26.44
C GLN A 191 7.70 38.66 26.80
N ALA A 192 8.04 37.61 27.53
CA ALA A 192 9.43 37.28 27.83
C ALA A 192 10.25 36.90 26.57
N THR A 193 9.59 36.33 25.55
CA THR A 193 10.26 35.90 24.32
C THR A 193 10.50 37.06 23.32
N LEU A 194 9.61 38.05 23.27
CA LEU A 194 9.65 39.13 22.27
C LEU A 194 10.97 39.90 22.23
N PRO A 195 11.64 40.23 23.40
CA PRO A 195 12.92 40.96 23.40
C PRO A 195 14.06 40.20 22.73
N HIS A 196 13.98 38.88 22.63
CA HIS A 196 15.03 38.01 22.09
C HIS A 196 14.85 37.76 20.54
N LEU A 197 13.84 38.37 19.94
CA LEU A 197 13.51 38.23 18.52
C LEU A 197 13.94 39.47 17.73
N THR A 198 14.11 39.26 16.41
CA THR A 198 14.26 40.40 15.52
C THR A 198 12.95 41.22 15.47
N PRO A 199 13.01 42.56 15.27
CA PRO A 199 11.81 43.40 15.26
C PRO A 199 10.70 42.87 14.34
N VAL A 200 11.06 42.42 13.13
CA VAL A 200 10.10 41.89 12.14
C VAL A 200 9.37 40.65 12.69
N VAL A 201 10.09 39.72 13.31
CA VAL A 201 9.48 38.49 13.86
C VAL A 201 8.62 38.82 15.08
N ALA A 202 9.06 39.76 15.93
CA ALA A 202 8.28 40.23 17.09
C ALA A 202 6.94 40.85 16.62
N ASP A 203 6.97 41.68 15.57
CA ASP A 203 5.76 42.31 15.02
C ASP A 203 4.83 41.28 14.34
N MET A 204 5.37 40.26 13.66
CA MET A 204 4.59 39.15 13.15
C MET A 204 3.86 38.40 14.27
N ILE A 205 4.51 38.12 15.38
CA ILE A 205 3.88 37.47 16.54
C ILE A 205 2.78 38.33 17.13
N ARG A 206 3.02 39.66 17.31
CA ARG A 206 2.00 40.60 17.77
C ARG A 206 0.78 40.61 16.84
N PHE A 207 1.04 40.71 15.54
CA PHE A 207 -0.01 40.69 14.51
C PHE A 207 -0.84 39.40 14.55
N GLN A 208 -0.17 38.23 14.59
CA GLN A 208 -0.86 36.95 14.66
C GLN A 208 -1.69 36.78 15.93
N ARG A 209 -1.23 37.33 17.07
CA ARG A 209 -1.98 37.29 18.33
C ARG A 209 -3.25 38.13 18.26
N ILE A 210 -3.23 39.27 17.61
CA ILE A 210 -4.38 40.18 17.46
C ILE A 210 -5.38 39.60 16.45
N THR A 211 -4.91 39.07 15.33
CA THR A 211 -5.74 38.67 14.20
C THR A 211 -6.12 37.19 14.21
N GLY A 212 -5.37 36.34 14.91
CA GLY A 212 -5.54 34.88 14.86
C GLY A 212 -5.15 34.23 13.52
N CYS A 213 -4.52 35.00 12.60
CA CYS A 213 -4.11 34.48 11.30
C CYS A 213 -2.98 33.44 11.41
N ARG A 214 -2.91 32.53 10.44
CA ARG A 214 -1.83 31.55 10.37
C ARG A 214 -0.57 32.19 9.77
N PRO A 215 0.65 31.65 10.05
CA PRO A 215 1.90 32.19 9.53
C PRO A 215 1.98 32.29 8.00
N GLN A 216 1.10 31.63 7.27
CA GLN A 216 1.07 31.57 5.81
C GLN A 216 -0.03 32.45 5.20
N GLU A 217 -0.85 33.05 6.02
CA GLU A 217 -1.91 34.00 5.63
C GLU A 217 -1.42 35.44 5.76
#